data_db3aac6f9fb7f62cb35e7e2b3ce57346
#
_entry.id   db3aac6f9fb7f62cb35e7e2b3ce57346
#
_cell.length_a   1.000
_cell.length_b   1.000
_cell.length_c   1.000
_cell.angle_alpha   90.00
_cell.angle_beta   90.00
_cell.angle_gamma   90.00
#
_symmetry.space_group_name_H-M   'P 1'
#
loop_
_entity.id
_entity.type
_entity.pdbx_description
1 polymer ?
#
loop_
_entity_poly.entity_id
_entity_poly.type
_entity_poly.pdbx_seq_one_letter_code
_entity_poly.pdbx_strand_id
1 'polypeptide(L)'
;MDARSAARGVLSYLPIVGLVGQPPARPDGISAVVRVRGEEEWLEPAVLSIRDFADEILVLDNGASETARAAIERLVRLLGSRLVPIHCPGLDVFDVSNLGLARARFRFVVRWDADFVGHTDGAGDLRHLRRFLLALDRRRYFLVTLTAAEVAGDLRHQFPDRRLRHDGQAHTASVRARFVRVARETPTDALGAADRPLRERPRVSLALESLAVPPYYARVHWPTVTYFHVHVKPARHLLLRHFWLEWLAEADTARFPTLESYALEQARVRWGLTDRDAAAAHLVRRLCEGLVPFDPGVCGPYPALLRPHVEHSRYAVEYAGAQIVGRRED
;
A
#
# COMPACT_ATOMS: atom_id res chain seq x y z
N MET A 1 22.71 -5.59 16.67
CA MET A 1 21.83 -4.43 16.97
C MET A 1 22.69 -3.19 16.79
N ASP A 2 22.36 -2.32 15.85
CA ASP A 2 23.17 -1.12 15.60
C ASP A 2 22.97 -0.04 16.70
N ALA A 3 23.90 0.91 16.82
CA ALA A 3 23.86 1.96 17.83
C ALA A 3 22.58 2.83 17.75
N ARG A 4 22.01 2.99 16.55
CA ARG A 4 20.77 3.75 16.33
C ARG A 4 19.55 3.01 16.91
N SER A 5 19.49 1.70 16.76
CA SER A 5 18.42 0.87 17.34
C SER A 5 18.48 0.85 18.87
N ALA A 6 19.70 0.76 19.43
CA ALA A 6 19.90 0.85 20.89
C ALA A 6 19.45 2.21 21.44
N ALA A 7 19.89 3.32 20.82
CA ALA A 7 19.49 4.67 21.21
C ALA A 7 17.96 4.87 21.16
N ARG A 8 17.29 4.40 20.12
CA ARG A 8 15.82 4.45 20.01
C ARG A 8 15.13 3.62 21.09
N GLY A 9 15.71 2.47 21.45
CA GLY A 9 15.21 1.67 22.56
C GLY A 9 15.15 2.50 23.85
N VAL A 10 16.23 3.20 24.21
CA VAL A 10 16.29 4.08 25.38
C VAL A 10 15.31 5.24 25.25
N LEU A 11 15.30 5.95 24.12
CA LEU A 11 14.41 7.09 23.88
C LEU A 11 12.92 6.70 24.03
N SER A 12 12.54 5.46 23.76
CA SER A 12 11.15 5.02 23.86
C SER A 12 10.59 4.97 25.30
N TYR A 13 11.44 5.15 26.30
CA TYR A 13 11.03 5.27 27.71
C TYR A 13 10.82 6.72 28.17
N LEU A 14 11.19 7.72 27.36
CA LEU A 14 11.02 9.14 27.71
C LEU A 14 9.59 9.52 28.15
N PRO A 15 8.50 8.97 27.54
CA PRO A 15 7.16 9.22 28.01
C PRO A 15 6.88 8.67 29.43
N ILE A 16 7.50 7.54 29.78
CA ILE A 16 7.32 6.92 31.11
C ILE A 16 7.96 7.74 32.20
N VAL A 17 9.14 8.28 31.93
CA VAL A 17 9.91 9.11 32.89
C VAL A 17 9.51 10.59 32.85
N GLY A 18 8.50 10.96 32.08
CA GLY A 18 7.93 12.32 32.05
C GLY A 18 8.76 13.35 31.25
N LEU A 19 9.80 12.93 30.53
CA LEU A 19 10.61 13.84 29.69
C LEU A 19 9.92 14.22 28.38
N VAL A 20 8.93 13.47 27.95
CA VAL A 20 8.00 13.82 26.87
C VAL A 20 6.58 13.44 27.31
N GLY A 21 5.57 14.11 26.73
CA GLY A 21 4.16 13.79 27.02
C GLY A 21 3.82 12.35 26.66
N GLN A 22 3.01 11.70 27.47
CA GLN A 22 2.49 10.37 27.21
C GLN A 22 1.54 10.36 25.99
N PRO A 23 1.24 9.19 25.40
CA PRO A 23 0.23 9.07 24.37
C PRO A 23 -1.11 9.69 24.81
N PRO A 24 -1.82 10.38 23.91
CA PRO A 24 -3.11 10.94 24.25
C PRO A 24 -4.07 9.83 24.73
N ALA A 25 -4.88 10.16 25.75
CA ALA A 25 -5.93 9.28 26.22
C ALA A 25 -6.96 9.06 25.10
N ARG A 26 -6.97 7.87 24.53
CA ARG A 26 -7.92 7.42 23.51
C ARG A 26 -8.53 6.08 23.90
N PRO A 27 -9.75 5.77 23.42
CA PRO A 27 -10.32 4.45 23.59
C PRO A 27 -9.39 3.37 23.07
N ASP A 28 -9.32 2.21 23.75
CA ASP A 28 -8.62 1.06 23.19
C ASP A 28 -9.31 0.61 21.92
N GLY A 29 -8.51 0.36 20.92
CA GLY A 29 -8.99 -0.06 19.61
C GLY A 29 -8.05 0.36 18.51
N ILE A 30 -8.49 0.08 17.29
CA ILE A 30 -7.74 0.30 16.05
C ILE A 30 -8.63 1.04 15.07
N SER A 31 -8.15 2.19 14.57
CA SER A 31 -8.69 2.88 13.40
C SER A 31 -7.91 2.44 12.16
N ALA A 32 -8.57 1.81 11.20
CA ALA A 32 -8.00 1.53 9.89
C ALA A 32 -8.34 2.67 8.93
N VAL A 33 -7.33 3.19 8.22
CA VAL A 33 -7.47 4.27 7.22
C VAL A 33 -7.31 3.67 5.85
N VAL A 34 -8.40 3.61 5.07
CA VAL A 34 -8.46 3.05 3.72
C VAL A 34 -8.61 4.19 2.74
N ARG A 35 -7.68 4.33 1.81
CA ARG A 35 -7.72 5.38 0.76
C ARG A 35 -8.22 4.78 -0.54
N VAL A 36 -9.15 5.47 -1.19
CA VAL A 36 -9.74 5.04 -2.47
C VAL A 36 -9.60 6.14 -3.49
N ARG A 37 -9.04 5.82 -4.66
CA ARG A 37 -8.93 6.71 -5.81
C ARG A 37 -9.06 5.93 -7.11
N GLY A 38 -10.01 6.30 -7.97
CA GLY A 38 -10.29 5.59 -9.20
C GLY A 38 -11.03 4.27 -8.94
N GLU A 39 -10.74 3.28 -9.76
CA GLU A 39 -11.26 1.92 -9.61
C GLU A 39 -10.37 1.11 -8.67
N GLU A 40 -10.94 0.64 -7.57
CA GLU A 40 -10.25 -0.19 -6.60
C GLU A 40 -10.91 -1.57 -6.56
N GLU A 41 -10.44 -2.45 -7.41
CA GLU A 41 -10.97 -3.80 -7.62
C GLU A 41 -10.96 -4.67 -6.37
N TRP A 42 -9.97 -4.44 -5.51
CA TRP A 42 -9.77 -5.20 -4.27
C TRP A 42 -10.37 -4.54 -3.02
N LEU A 43 -11.11 -3.44 -3.18
CA LEU A 43 -11.65 -2.67 -2.06
C LEU A 43 -12.55 -3.49 -1.14
N GLU A 44 -13.48 -4.26 -1.70
CA GLU A 44 -14.40 -5.07 -0.88
C GLU A 44 -13.65 -6.16 -0.08
N PRO A 45 -12.83 -7.04 -0.68
CA PRO A 45 -12.05 -8.00 0.09
C PRO A 45 -11.06 -7.33 1.06
N ALA A 46 -10.45 -6.21 0.71
CA ALA A 46 -9.56 -5.49 1.61
C ALA A 46 -10.28 -4.99 2.87
N VAL A 47 -11.42 -4.33 2.72
CA VAL A 47 -12.21 -3.80 3.84
C VAL A 47 -12.83 -4.94 4.67
N LEU A 48 -13.36 -5.96 4.03
CA LEU A 48 -13.95 -7.11 4.73
C LEU A 48 -12.92 -7.90 5.53
N SER A 49 -11.66 -7.94 5.07
CA SER A 49 -10.58 -8.64 5.78
C SER A 49 -10.26 -8.02 7.15
N ILE A 50 -10.51 -6.73 7.32
CA ILE A 50 -10.22 -6.01 8.58
C ILE A 50 -11.45 -5.78 9.46
N ARG A 51 -12.61 -6.30 9.11
CA ARG A 51 -13.86 -6.06 9.87
C ARG A 51 -13.78 -6.48 11.33
N ASP A 52 -13.04 -7.55 11.65
CA ASP A 52 -12.88 -8.07 13.00
C ASP A 52 -11.55 -7.61 13.66
N PHE A 53 -10.71 -6.93 12.88
CA PHE A 53 -9.45 -6.33 13.32
C PHE A 53 -9.64 -4.88 13.77
N ALA A 54 -10.37 -4.08 13.01
CA ALA A 54 -10.56 -2.65 13.24
C ALA A 54 -11.88 -2.35 13.98
N ASP A 55 -11.83 -1.42 14.93
CA ASP A 55 -13.01 -0.87 15.63
C ASP A 55 -13.65 0.24 14.81
N GLU A 56 -12.85 0.88 13.94
CA GLU A 56 -13.26 1.93 13.02
C GLU A 56 -12.53 1.77 11.71
N ILE A 57 -13.26 1.88 10.61
CA ILE A 57 -12.72 1.86 9.25
C ILE A 57 -13.07 3.18 8.58
N LEU A 58 -12.08 4.05 8.38
CA LEU A 58 -12.23 5.32 7.68
C LEU A 58 -11.94 5.09 6.19
N VAL A 59 -12.95 5.16 5.35
CA VAL A 59 -12.79 5.05 3.90
C VAL A 59 -12.73 6.45 3.30
N LEU A 60 -11.56 6.86 2.83
CA LEU A 60 -11.29 8.18 2.28
C LEU A 60 -11.49 8.16 0.76
N ASP A 61 -12.66 8.62 0.30
CA ASP A 61 -12.97 8.76 -1.12
C ASP A 61 -12.31 10.02 -1.68
N ASN A 62 -11.16 9.84 -2.32
CA ASN A 62 -10.41 10.90 -3.00
C ASN A 62 -10.58 10.81 -4.53
N GLY A 63 -11.81 10.72 -5.00
CA GLY A 63 -12.15 10.56 -6.41
C GLY A 63 -12.29 9.10 -6.83
N ALA A 64 -13.01 8.33 -6.03
CA ALA A 64 -13.43 6.97 -6.38
C ALA A 64 -14.29 6.96 -7.65
N SER A 65 -14.16 5.93 -8.47
CA SER A 65 -15.07 5.67 -9.60
C SER A 65 -16.49 5.38 -9.12
N GLU A 66 -17.44 5.39 -10.03
CA GLU A 66 -18.82 5.00 -9.72
C GLU A 66 -18.89 3.57 -9.14
N THR A 67 -18.15 2.64 -9.73
CA THR A 67 -18.07 1.25 -9.25
C THR A 67 -17.50 1.19 -7.83
N ALA A 68 -16.43 1.93 -7.55
CA ALA A 68 -15.82 1.97 -6.21
C ALA A 68 -16.76 2.62 -5.18
N ARG A 69 -17.52 3.67 -5.56
CA ARG A 69 -18.52 4.28 -4.68
C ARG A 69 -19.66 3.32 -4.36
N ALA A 70 -20.16 2.60 -5.36
CA ALA A 70 -21.18 1.56 -5.14
C ALA A 70 -20.67 0.46 -4.18
N ALA A 71 -19.38 0.10 -4.26
CA ALA A 71 -18.75 -0.82 -3.31
C ALA A 71 -18.69 -0.22 -1.90
N ILE A 72 -18.30 1.05 -1.75
CA ILE A 72 -18.31 1.75 -0.46
C ILE A 72 -19.72 1.74 0.15
N GLU A 73 -20.75 2.03 -0.63
CA GLU A 73 -22.13 2.02 -0.14
C GLU A 73 -22.59 0.63 0.31
N ARG A 74 -22.21 -0.45 -0.40
CA ARG A 74 -22.48 -1.83 0.04
C ARG A 74 -21.80 -2.12 1.37
N LEU A 75 -20.52 -1.73 1.51
CA LEU A 75 -19.73 -1.92 2.73
C LEU A 75 -20.31 -1.12 3.91
N VAL A 76 -20.80 0.10 3.68
CA VAL A 76 -21.49 0.90 4.72
C VAL A 76 -22.74 0.16 5.22
N ARG A 77 -23.57 -0.36 4.31
CA ARG A 77 -24.75 -1.15 4.69
C ARG A 77 -24.40 -2.39 5.50
N LEU A 78 -23.28 -3.05 5.17
CA LEU A 78 -22.86 -4.30 5.80
C LEU A 78 -22.21 -4.06 7.17
N LEU A 79 -21.37 -3.04 7.30
CA LEU A 79 -20.53 -2.79 8.49
C LEU A 79 -21.12 -1.74 9.43
N GLY A 80 -22.16 -1.02 9.00
CA GLY A 80 -22.86 -0.02 9.79
C GLY A 80 -21.94 1.08 10.31
N SER A 81 -22.10 1.48 11.55
CA SER A 81 -21.37 2.59 12.18
C SER A 81 -19.86 2.38 12.31
N ARG A 82 -19.36 1.16 12.07
CA ARG A 82 -17.90 0.91 12.09
C ARG A 82 -17.21 1.42 10.85
N LEU A 83 -17.89 1.54 9.72
CA LEU A 83 -17.34 2.11 8.50
C LEU A 83 -17.82 3.55 8.32
N VAL A 84 -16.88 4.47 8.25
CA VAL A 84 -17.12 5.90 8.10
C VAL A 84 -16.56 6.36 6.75
N PRO A 85 -17.41 6.58 5.73
CA PRO A 85 -16.95 7.14 4.47
C PRO A 85 -16.70 8.63 4.64
N ILE A 86 -15.58 9.11 4.08
CA ILE A 86 -15.18 10.52 4.09
C ILE A 86 -14.90 10.93 2.66
N HIS A 87 -15.74 11.78 2.10
CA HIS A 87 -15.55 12.34 0.76
C HIS A 87 -14.54 13.49 0.83
N CYS A 88 -13.42 13.35 0.10
CA CYS A 88 -12.29 14.29 0.12
C CYS A 88 -11.63 14.45 -1.28
N PRO A 89 -12.41 14.77 -2.32
CA PRO A 89 -11.89 14.86 -3.67
C PRO A 89 -10.86 15.98 -3.81
N GLY A 90 -9.89 15.79 -4.70
CA GLY A 90 -8.90 16.80 -5.05
C GLY A 90 -7.77 17.01 -4.06
N LEU A 91 -7.76 16.30 -2.94
CA LEU A 91 -6.62 16.31 -2.04
C LEU A 91 -5.45 15.52 -2.63
N ASP A 92 -4.22 15.91 -2.33
CA ASP A 92 -3.07 15.06 -2.63
C ASP A 92 -3.03 13.84 -1.70
N VAL A 93 -2.20 12.85 -2.02
CA VAL A 93 -2.12 11.60 -1.27
C VAL A 93 -1.67 11.82 0.18
N PHE A 94 -0.81 12.83 0.41
CA PHE A 94 -0.27 13.14 1.74
C PHE A 94 -1.35 13.78 2.61
N ASP A 95 -2.12 14.69 2.04
CA ASP A 95 -3.23 15.36 2.72
C ASP A 95 -4.36 14.38 3.04
N VAL A 96 -4.71 13.48 2.12
CA VAL A 96 -5.66 12.39 2.37
C VAL A 96 -5.22 11.53 3.52
N SER A 97 -3.95 11.10 3.53
CA SER A 97 -3.40 10.27 4.62
C SER A 97 -3.42 11.00 5.96
N ASN A 98 -3.03 12.28 5.97
CA ASN A 98 -3.05 13.10 7.18
C ASN A 98 -4.48 13.40 7.66
N LEU A 99 -5.45 13.56 6.76
CA LEU A 99 -6.88 13.65 7.10
C LEU A 99 -7.33 12.38 7.83
N GLY A 100 -6.95 11.19 7.33
CA GLY A 100 -7.24 9.92 7.99
C GLY A 100 -6.65 9.85 9.40
N LEU A 101 -5.38 10.26 9.58
CA LEU A 101 -4.76 10.33 10.91
C LEU A 101 -5.51 11.27 11.86
N ALA A 102 -5.93 12.44 11.38
CA ALA A 102 -6.65 13.43 12.17
C ALA A 102 -8.06 12.96 12.58
N ARG A 103 -8.70 12.13 11.76
CA ARG A 103 -10.06 11.61 12.00
C ARG A 103 -10.07 10.32 12.82
N ALA A 104 -8.96 9.60 12.92
CA ALA A 104 -8.83 8.38 13.69
C ALA A 104 -9.12 8.61 15.19
N ARG A 105 -10.01 7.81 15.76
CA ARG A 105 -10.47 7.98 17.15
C ARG A 105 -9.77 7.06 18.14
N PHE A 106 -9.32 5.89 17.68
CA PHE A 106 -8.78 4.86 18.57
C PHE A 106 -7.28 5.01 18.80
N ARG A 107 -6.78 4.23 19.78
CA ARG A 107 -5.40 4.25 20.26
C ARG A 107 -4.39 3.91 19.19
N PHE A 108 -4.69 2.97 18.31
CA PHE A 108 -3.84 2.61 17.19
C PHE A 108 -4.44 3.05 15.86
N VAL A 109 -3.57 3.48 14.95
CA VAL A 109 -3.93 3.76 13.56
C VAL A 109 -3.15 2.81 12.67
N VAL A 110 -3.83 2.24 11.69
CA VAL A 110 -3.23 1.40 10.66
C VAL A 110 -3.59 1.97 9.30
N ARG A 111 -2.58 2.26 8.46
CA ARG A 111 -2.84 2.50 7.04
C ARG A 111 -3.14 1.16 6.38
N TRP A 112 -4.28 1.08 5.74
CA TRP A 112 -4.71 -0.09 5.02
C TRP A 112 -5.07 0.31 3.59
N ASP A 113 -4.26 -0.06 2.61
CA ASP A 113 -4.54 0.31 1.24
C ASP A 113 -5.67 -0.58 0.68
N ALA A 114 -6.43 -0.07 -0.31
CA ALA A 114 -7.61 -0.74 -0.87
C ALA A 114 -7.28 -2.04 -1.65
N ASP A 115 -6.01 -2.40 -1.74
CA ASP A 115 -5.47 -3.63 -2.31
C ASP A 115 -4.72 -4.50 -1.28
N PHE A 116 -4.92 -4.24 0.01
CA PHE A 116 -4.40 -5.06 1.10
C PHE A 116 -5.48 -6.03 1.59
N VAL A 117 -5.30 -7.32 1.38
CA VAL A 117 -6.25 -8.33 1.84
C VAL A 117 -5.63 -9.13 2.99
N GLY A 118 -6.20 -8.95 4.17
CA GLY A 118 -5.72 -9.57 5.41
C GLY A 118 -6.15 -11.01 5.59
N HIS A 119 -5.37 -11.75 6.38
CA HIS A 119 -5.77 -13.04 6.85
C HIS A 119 -6.85 -12.94 7.92
N THR A 120 -7.92 -13.70 7.76
CA THR A 120 -9.02 -13.84 8.71
C THR A 120 -9.06 -15.22 9.37
N ASP A 121 -8.05 -16.05 9.07
CA ASP A 121 -7.86 -17.40 9.59
C ASP A 121 -6.37 -17.76 9.72
N GLY A 122 -6.08 -18.87 10.38
CA GLY A 122 -4.74 -19.43 10.49
C GLY A 122 -3.75 -18.59 11.29
N ALA A 123 -2.46 -18.82 11.07
CA ALA A 123 -1.37 -18.16 11.79
C ALA A 123 -1.27 -16.66 11.49
N GLY A 124 -1.66 -16.24 10.28
CA GLY A 124 -1.67 -14.85 9.84
C GLY A 124 -2.89 -14.03 10.30
N ASP A 125 -3.86 -14.66 10.96
CA ASP A 125 -5.11 -14.00 11.36
C ASP A 125 -4.86 -12.68 12.07
N LEU A 126 -5.44 -11.62 11.53
CA LEU A 126 -5.31 -10.24 12.03
C LEU A 126 -5.77 -10.08 13.49
N ARG A 127 -6.61 -11.00 14.01
CA ARG A 127 -6.99 -11.00 15.43
C ARG A 127 -5.79 -11.25 16.36
N HIS A 128 -4.74 -11.95 15.88
CA HIS A 128 -3.49 -12.11 16.63
C HIS A 128 -2.73 -10.78 16.73
N LEU A 129 -2.59 -10.07 15.61
CA LEU A 129 -2.01 -8.73 15.58
C LEU A 129 -2.82 -7.74 16.44
N ARG A 130 -4.15 -7.80 16.38
CA ARG A 130 -5.01 -6.97 17.25
C ARG A 130 -4.70 -7.18 18.73
N ARG A 131 -4.67 -8.44 19.18
CA ARG A 131 -4.35 -8.75 20.59
C ARG A 131 -2.98 -8.23 20.99
N PHE A 132 -1.99 -8.40 20.12
CA PHE A 132 -0.63 -7.88 20.33
C PHE A 132 -0.62 -6.37 20.48
N LEU A 133 -1.22 -5.62 19.55
CA LEU A 133 -1.27 -4.15 19.59
C LEU A 133 -1.93 -3.65 20.88
N LEU A 134 -3.07 -4.23 21.28
CA LEU A 134 -3.81 -3.81 22.46
C LEU A 134 -3.09 -4.15 23.77
N ALA A 135 -2.21 -5.16 23.78
CA ALA A 135 -1.40 -5.53 24.94
C ALA A 135 -0.17 -4.63 25.15
N LEU A 136 0.21 -3.79 24.18
CA LEU A 136 1.35 -2.88 24.31
C LEU A 136 1.12 -1.82 25.40
N ASP A 137 2.20 -1.40 26.09
CA ASP A 137 2.14 -0.44 27.20
C ASP A 137 1.53 0.90 26.76
N ARG A 138 0.44 1.31 27.39
CA ARG A 138 -0.30 2.56 27.09
C ARG A 138 0.51 3.83 27.33
N ARG A 139 1.55 3.77 28.14
CA ARG A 139 2.41 4.93 28.47
C ARG A 139 3.49 5.19 27.42
N ARG A 140 3.59 4.32 26.37
CA ARG A 140 4.62 4.40 25.34
C ARG A 140 4.00 4.57 23.96
N TYR A 141 4.77 5.13 23.06
CA TYR A 141 4.45 5.19 21.64
C TYR A 141 5.08 4.02 20.90
N PHE A 142 4.37 3.46 19.96
CA PHE A 142 4.84 2.33 19.14
C PHE A 142 4.66 2.61 17.65
N LEU A 143 5.62 2.18 16.87
CA LEU A 143 5.53 1.97 15.43
C LEU A 143 5.78 0.50 15.16
N VAL A 144 4.76 -0.22 14.73
CA VAL A 144 4.82 -1.64 14.42
C VAL A 144 4.85 -1.81 12.92
N THR A 145 5.95 -2.36 12.40
CA THR A 145 6.09 -2.70 11.00
C THR A 145 5.48 -4.08 10.75
N LEU A 146 4.63 -4.19 9.75
CA LEU A 146 3.90 -5.41 9.40
C LEU A 146 4.55 -6.11 8.21
N THR A 147 4.49 -7.44 8.21
CA THR A 147 4.93 -8.27 7.10
C THR A 147 3.74 -8.62 6.20
N ALA A 148 3.92 -8.43 4.90
CA ALA A 148 2.98 -8.77 3.84
C ALA A 148 3.61 -9.71 2.82
N ALA A 149 2.79 -10.53 2.16
CA ALA A 149 3.14 -11.15 0.89
C ALA A 149 2.72 -10.25 -0.27
N GLU A 150 3.43 -10.29 -1.39
CA GLU A 150 3.09 -9.53 -2.59
C GLU A 150 2.78 -10.49 -3.75
N VAL A 151 1.63 -10.27 -4.42
CA VAL A 151 1.28 -10.96 -5.67
C VAL A 151 1.19 -9.94 -6.81
N ALA A 152 1.64 -10.32 -8.00
CA ALA A 152 1.76 -9.43 -9.14
C ALA A 152 1.54 -10.17 -10.47
N GLY A 153 1.11 -9.42 -11.48
CA GLY A 153 0.71 -9.98 -12.77
C GLY A 153 -0.67 -10.62 -12.68
N ASP A 154 -0.77 -11.71 -11.99
CA ASP A 154 -2.01 -12.35 -11.55
C ASP A 154 -1.87 -12.80 -10.09
N LEU A 155 -2.87 -13.53 -9.56
CA LEU A 155 -2.82 -14.02 -8.18
C LEU A 155 -1.90 -15.22 -7.98
N ARG A 156 -1.36 -15.83 -9.03
CA ARG A 156 -0.51 -17.03 -8.98
C ARG A 156 0.96 -16.73 -9.17
N HIS A 157 1.33 -15.45 -9.28
CA HIS A 157 2.71 -15.02 -9.51
C HIS A 157 3.14 -13.93 -8.51
N GLN A 158 4.45 -13.76 -8.38
CA GLN A 158 5.08 -12.79 -7.48
C GLN A 158 6.43 -12.33 -8.02
N PHE A 159 6.94 -11.21 -7.52
CA PHE A 159 8.31 -10.78 -7.79
C PHE A 159 9.31 -11.65 -7.02
N PRO A 160 10.40 -12.12 -7.66
CA PRO A 160 11.36 -13.03 -7.01
C PRO A 160 12.09 -12.38 -5.82
N ASP A 161 12.36 -11.06 -5.91
CA ASP A 161 13.12 -10.26 -4.95
C ASP A 161 12.23 -9.55 -3.91
N ARG A 162 10.90 -9.59 -4.09
CA ARG A 162 9.92 -8.89 -3.25
C ARG A 162 8.76 -9.77 -2.82
N ARG A 163 9.04 -11.04 -2.53
CA ARG A 163 8.02 -11.99 -2.06
C ARG A 163 7.37 -11.54 -0.77
N LEU A 164 8.19 -11.02 0.16
CA LEU A 164 7.75 -10.43 1.41
C LEU A 164 8.08 -8.94 1.45
N ARG A 165 7.17 -8.16 1.99
CA ARG A 165 7.32 -6.73 2.24
C ARG A 165 7.19 -6.42 3.73
N HIS A 166 7.88 -5.37 4.17
CA HIS A 166 7.89 -4.94 5.57
C HIS A 166 7.59 -3.43 5.64
N ASP A 167 6.58 -2.98 4.91
CA ASP A 167 6.21 -1.56 4.76
C ASP A 167 4.82 -1.21 5.29
N GLY A 168 4.00 -2.19 5.60
CA GLY A 168 2.76 -1.98 6.35
C GLY A 168 3.06 -1.46 7.75
N GLN A 169 2.24 -0.55 8.27
CA GLN A 169 2.50 0.11 9.54
C GLN A 169 1.25 0.27 10.38
N ALA A 170 1.37 -0.15 11.65
CA ALA A 170 0.46 0.22 12.72
C ALA A 170 1.20 1.13 13.71
N HIS A 171 0.58 2.20 14.18
CA HIS A 171 1.26 3.09 15.11
C HIS A 171 0.30 3.65 16.17
N THR A 172 0.87 4.04 17.32
CA THR A 172 0.12 4.77 18.34
C THR A 172 -0.33 6.11 17.78
N ALA A 173 -1.62 6.41 17.88
CA ALA A 173 -2.20 7.67 17.41
C ALA A 173 -1.58 8.87 18.14
N SER A 174 -1.17 9.89 17.39
CA SER A 174 -0.58 11.12 17.91
C SER A 174 -0.67 12.23 16.88
N VAL A 175 -0.87 13.45 17.34
CA VAL A 175 -0.80 14.66 16.50
C VAL A 175 0.61 14.91 15.93
N ARG A 176 1.63 14.22 16.45
CA ARG A 176 3.01 14.31 15.98
C ARG A 176 3.37 13.26 14.93
N ALA A 177 2.53 12.26 14.72
CA ALA A 177 2.65 11.32 13.61
C ALA A 177 2.00 11.95 12.38
N ARG A 178 2.72 12.00 11.27
CA ARG A 178 2.21 12.57 10.02
C ARG A 178 2.84 11.91 8.81
N PHE A 179 2.12 11.83 7.73
CA PHE A 179 2.68 11.48 6.44
C PHE A 179 3.38 12.69 5.82
N VAL A 180 4.58 12.45 5.32
CA VAL A 180 5.41 13.48 4.68
C VAL A 180 5.85 13.01 3.30
N ARG A 181 6.05 13.98 2.39
CA ARG A 181 6.64 13.73 1.08
C ARG A 181 8.14 13.59 1.22
N VAL A 182 8.68 12.51 0.66
CA VAL A 182 10.13 12.28 0.57
C VAL A 182 10.48 12.04 -0.89
N ALA A 183 11.33 12.88 -1.46
CA ALA A 183 11.87 12.66 -2.79
C ALA A 183 12.99 11.61 -2.71
N ARG A 184 13.00 10.68 -3.65
CA ARG A 184 14.03 9.63 -3.77
C ARG A 184 14.46 9.49 -5.22
N GLU A 185 15.73 9.69 -5.47
CA GLU A 185 16.36 9.41 -6.75
C GLU A 185 16.39 7.90 -7.03
N THR A 186 15.85 7.49 -8.16
CA THR A 186 15.79 6.09 -8.59
C THR A 186 16.25 5.96 -10.02
N PRO A 187 17.10 4.97 -10.36
CA PRO A 187 17.43 4.68 -11.75
C PRO A 187 16.17 4.37 -12.56
N THR A 188 16.06 4.95 -13.75
CA THR A 188 14.95 4.68 -14.67
C THR A 188 15.32 3.62 -15.71
N ASP A 189 14.29 3.00 -16.28
CA ASP A 189 14.38 2.16 -17.45
C ASP A 189 14.07 2.93 -18.75
N ALA A 190 14.38 4.23 -18.80
CA ALA A 190 14.27 5.04 -20.01
C ALA A 190 14.86 4.31 -21.23
N LEU A 191 14.33 4.64 -22.40
CA LEU A 191 14.71 3.98 -23.66
C LEU A 191 16.23 3.83 -23.80
N GLY A 192 16.71 2.62 -24.04
CA GLY A 192 18.14 2.29 -24.14
C GLY A 192 18.91 2.29 -22.83
N ALA A 193 18.26 2.58 -21.70
CA ALA A 193 18.93 2.57 -20.39
C ALA A 193 18.91 1.18 -19.74
N ALA A 194 17.99 0.29 -20.15
CA ALA A 194 17.86 -1.05 -19.59
C ALA A 194 19.14 -1.89 -19.73
N ASP A 195 19.87 -1.71 -20.84
CA ASP A 195 21.14 -2.41 -21.13
C ASP A 195 22.35 -1.80 -20.42
N ARG A 196 22.17 -0.70 -19.68
CA ARG A 196 23.25 -0.05 -18.94
C ARG A 196 23.30 -0.53 -17.49
N PRO A 197 24.49 -0.55 -16.85
CA PRO A 197 24.61 -0.76 -15.42
C PRO A 197 23.72 0.22 -14.64
N LEU A 198 23.15 -0.20 -13.51
CA LEU A 198 22.25 0.63 -12.69
C LEU A 198 22.79 2.02 -12.37
N ARG A 199 24.09 2.14 -12.10
CA ARG A 199 24.79 3.40 -11.81
C ARG A 199 24.84 4.39 -12.99
N GLU A 200 24.69 3.89 -14.22
CA GLU A 200 24.80 4.66 -15.46
C GLU A 200 23.43 4.98 -16.08
N ARG A 201 22.35 4.47 -15.47
CA ARG A 201 21.00 4.76 -15.92
C ARG A 201 20.59 6.17 -15.52
N PRO A 202 19.83 6.88 -16.36
CA PRO A 202 19.18 8.13 -15.96
C PRO A 202 18.41 7.94 -14.65
N ARG A 203 18.32 8.98 -13.83
CA ARG A 203 17.59 8.93 -12.59
C ARG A 203 16.35 9.78 -12.67
N VAL A 204 15.30 9.34 -11.97
CA VAL A 204 14.07 10.08 -11.79
C VAL A 204 13.83 10.26 -10.29
N SER A 205 13.26 11.38 -9.91
CA SER A 205 12.86 11.63 -8.55
C SER A 205 11.46 11.06 -8.31
N LEU A 206 11.31 10.21 -7.31
CA LEU A 206 10.02 9.66 -6.91
C LEU A 206 9.52 10.37 -5.67
N ALA A 207 8.27 10.81 -5.70
CA ALA A 207 7.58 11.35 -4.53
C ALA A 207 7.04 10.21 -3.65
N LEU A 208 7.82 9.80 -2.66
CA LEU A 208 7.44 8.73 -1.75
C LEU A 208 6.69 9.27 -0.54
N GLU A 209 5.65 8.54 -0.12
CA GLU A 209 4.96 8.77 1.13
C GLU A 209 5.69 8.05 2.27
N SER A 210 6.00 8.76 3.35
CA SER A 210 6.63 8.21 4.53
C SER A 210 5.93 8.69 5.80
N LEU A 211 5.65 7.76 6.72
CA LEU A 211 5.15 8.11 8.04
C LEU A 211 6.30 8.62 8.91
N ALA A 212 6.30 9.91 9.18
CA ALA A 212 7.22 10.53 10.11
C ALA A 212 6.67 10.43 11.53
N VAL A 213 7.44 9.80 12.41
CA VAL A 213 7.16 9.71 13.85
C VAL A 213 8.36 10.18 14.65
N PRO A 214 8.16 10.79 15.84
CA PRO A 214 9.24 11.18 16.72
C PRO A 214 10.17 10.01 17.12
N PRO A 215 11.43 10.28 17.49
CA PRO A 215 12.42 9.24 17.77
C PRO A 215 12.11 8.39 19.00
N TYR A 216 11.22 8.84 19.89
CA TYR A 216 10.76 8.10 21.07
C TYR A 216 9.66 7.06 20.75
N TYR A 217 9.28 6.84 19.51
CA TYR A 217 8.45 5.69 19.14
C TYR A 217 9.30 4.41 19.19
N ALA A 218 8.89 3.47 20.06
CA ALA A 218 9.45 2.12 20.04
C ALA A 218 9.11 1.44 18.71
N ARG A 219 10.13 0.97 18.02
CA ARG A 219 9.94 0.25 16.75
C ARG A 219 9.89 -1.24 17.02
N VAL A 220 8.82 -1.86 16.58
CA VAL A 220 8.58 -3.30 16.71
C VAL A 220 8.32 -3.86 15.32
N HIS A 221 8.85 -5.03 15.04
CA HIS A 221 8.54 -5.77 13.81
C HIS A 221 7.61 -6.92 14.13
N TRP A 222 6.51 -7.01 13.38
CA TRP A 222 5.60 -8.15 13.42
C TRP A 222 5.96 -9.10 12.26
N PRO A 223 6.57 -10.27 12.55
CA PRO A 223 7.20 -11.11 11.51
C PRO A 223 6.21 -11.96 10.74
N THR A 224 5.03 -12.24 11.31
CA THR A 224 4.02 -13.07 10.66
C THR A 224 3.40 -12.34 9.48
N VAL A 225 3.28 -13.00 8.33
CA VAL A 225 2.54 -12.49 7.18
C VAL A 225 1.07 -12.32 7.57
N THR A 226 0.60 -11.09 7.59
CA THR A 226 -0.75 -10.74 8.06
C THR A 226 -1.69 -10.36 6.92
N TYR A 227 -1.15 -9.95 5.78
CA TYR A 227 -1.94 -9.57 4.61
C TYR A 227 -1.17 -9.80 3.31
N PHE A 228 -1.90 -9.81 2.23
CA PHE A 228 -1.39 -9.79 0.87
C PHE A 228 -1.57 -8.40 0.25
N HIS A 229 -0.52 -7.86 -0.31
CA HIS A 229 -0.60 -6.71 -1.20
C HIS A 229 -0.88 -7.21 -2.61
N VAL A 230 -2.09 -7.00 -3.08
CA VAL A 230 -2.56 -7.50 -4.37
C VAL A 230 -2.23 -6.48 -5.46
N HIS A 231 -1.03 -6.61 -6.04
CA HIS A 231 -0.57 -5.74 -7.13
C HIS A 231 -1.08 -6.24 -8.50
N VAL A 232 -2.36 -6.62 -8.55
CA VAL A 232 -3.05 -7.14 -9.72
C VAL A 232 -4.19 -6.19 -10.04
N LYS A 233 -4.06 -5.43 -11.14
CA LYS A 233 -4.98 -4.35 -11.53
C LYS A 233 -5.09 -4.27 -13.04
N PRO A 234 -6.13 -3.62 -13.60
CA PRO A 234 -6.22 -3.34 -15.03
C PRO A 234 -4.95 -2.70 -15.59
N ALA A 235 -4.55 -3.06 -16.80
CA ALA A 235 -3.33 -2.56 -17.45
C ALA A 235 -3.27 -1.02 -17.49
N ARG A 236 -4.39 -0.39 -17.83
CA ARG A 236 -4.50 1.08 -17.86
C ARG A 236 -4.27 1.71 -16.49
N HIS A 237 -4.75 1.08 -15.42
CA HIS A 237 -4.52 1.54 -14.06
C HIS A 237 -3.05 1.39 -13.66
N LEU A 238 -2.41 0.27 -14.02
CA LEU A 238 -0.99 0.06 -13.78
C LEU A 238 -0.12 1.10 -14.49
N LEU A 239 -0.47 1.49 -15.73
CA LEU A 239 0.23 2.54 -16.46
C LEU A 239 0.21 3.88 -15.71
N LEU A 240 -0.96 4.30 -15.27
CA LEU A 240 -1.09 5.55 -14.50
C LEU A 240 -0.35 5.47 -13.17
N ARG A 241 -0.48 4.35 -12.45
CA ARG A 241 0.23 4.14 -11.17
C ARG A 241 1.75 4.14 -11.33
N HIS A 242 2.27 3.61 -12.46
CA HIS A 242 3.70 3.57 -12.75
C HIS A 242 4.31 4.97 -12.79
N PHE A 243 3.62 5.91 -13.44
CA PHE A 243 4.10 7.28 -13.61
C PHE A 243 3.65 8.24 -12.51
N TRP A 244 2.76 7.82 -11.63
CA TRP A 244 2.13 8.71 -10.64
C TRP A 244 3.12 9.38 -9.69
N LEU A 245 4.06 8.63 -9.13
CA LEU A 245 5.05 9.16 -8.18
C LEU A 245 6.02 10.14 -8.84
N GLU A 246 6.38 9.90 -10.09
CA GLU A 246 7.19 10.81 -10.88
C GLU A 246 6.42 12.09 -11.17
N TRP A 247 5.17 11.97 -11.61
CA TRP A 247 4.30 13.11 -11.86
C TRP A 247 4.12 13.99 -10.63
N LEU A 248 3.94 13.41 -9.45
CA LEU A 248 3.85 14.15 -8.19
C LEU A 248 5.16 14.86 -7.81
N ALA A 249 6.31 14.34 -8.23
CA ALA A 249 7.61 14.90 -7.88
C ALA A 249 8.12 15.94 -8.88
N GLU A 250 7.91 15.71 -10.17
CA GLU A 250 8.62 16.39 -11.26
C GLU A 250 7.72 17.07 -12.27
N ALA A 251 6.41 16.73 -12.33
CA ALA A 251 5.59 17.24 -13.41
C ALA A 251 5.41 18.74 -13.33
N ASP A 252 5.73 19.41 -14.44
CA ASP A 252 5.25 20.75 -14.72
C ASP A 252 3.72 20.67 -14.94
N THR A 253 2.95 21.12 -13.97
CA THR A 253 1.49 21.07 -14.00
C THR A 253 0.89 21.95 -15.08
N ALA A 254 1.60 22.97 -15.57
CA ALA A 254 1.17 23.76 -16.71
C ALA A 254 1.26 22.97 -18.02
N ARG A 255 2.31 22.16 -18.17
CA ARG A 255 2.51 21.29 -19.32
C ARG A 255 1.73 19.98 -19.22
N PHE A 256 1.62 19.41 -18.01
CA PHE A 256 0.95 18.14 -17.73
C PHE A 256 -0.12 18.31 -16.66
N PRO A 257 -1.28 18.87 -17.00
CA PRO A 257 -2.34 19.15 -16.04
C PRO A 257 -2.97 17.86 -15.47
N THR A 258 -2.78 16.73 -16.13
CA THR A 258 -3.30 15.43 -15.69
C THR A 258 -2.21 14.37 -15.69
N LEU A 259 -2.34 13.39 -14.78
CA LEU A 259 -1.48 12.20 -14.75
C LEU A 259 -1.51 11.45 -16.09
N GLU A 260 -2.66 11.39 -16.75
CA GLU A 260 -2.82 10.71 -18.02
C GLU A 260 -1.97 11.36 -19.13
N SER A 261 -2.01 12.69 -19.26
CA SER A 261 -1.19 13.41 -20.22
C SER A 261 0.31 13.22 -19.96
N TYR A 262 0.72 13.18 -18.69
CA TYR A 262 2.09 12.90 -18.30
C TYR A 262 2.49 11.44 -18.66
N ALA A 263 1.65 10.46 -18.30
CA ALA A 263 1.93 9.06 -18.55
C ALA A 263 2.08 8.75 -20.04
N LEU A 264 1.23 9.33 -20.90
CA LEU A 264 1.33 9.18 -22.35
C LEU A 264 2.61 9.80 -22.94
N GLU A 265 2.98 10.99 -22.46
CA GLU A 265 4.24 11.61 -22.93
C GLU A 265 5.45 10.80 -22.46
N GLN A 266 5.45 10.27 -21.22
CA GLN A 266 6.52 9.41 -20.75
C GLN A 266 6.59 8.09 -21.54
N ALA A 267 5.45 7.48 -21.88
CA ALA A 267 5.39 6.30 -22.72
C ALA A 267 5.95 6.58 -24.12
N ARG A 268 5.62 7.75 -24.70
CA ARG A 268 6.17 8.18 -26.00
C ARG A 268 7.68 8.36 -25.92
N VAL A 269 8.18 9.03 -24.90
CA VAL A 269 9.62 9.32 -24.76
C VAL A 269 10.44 8.06 -24.47
N ARG A 270 9.92 7.19 -23.58
CA ARG A 270 10.69 6.01 -23.10
C ARG A 270 10.51 4.78 -23.96
N TRP A 271 9.33 4.62 -24.59
CA TRP A 271 8.96 3.39 -25.31
C TRP A 271 8.58 3.63 -26.77
N GLY A 272 8.49 4.88 -27.21
CA GLY A 272 8.05 5.22 -28.58
C GLY A 272 6.54 4.98 -28.81
N LEU A 273 5.73 4.81 -27.75
CA LEU A 273 4.32 4.46 -27.82
C LEU A 273 3.45 5.69 -27.56
N THR A 274 2.52 5.97 -28.49
CA THR A 274 1.59 7.10 -28.41
C THR A 274 0.16 6.67 -28.10
N ASP A 275 -0.16 5.37 -28.30
CA ASP A 275 -1.43 4.78 -27.93
C ASP A 275 -1.44 4.32 -26.48
N ARG A 276 -2.49 4.64 -25.74
CA ARG A 276 -2.61 4.35 -24.31
C ARG A 276 -2.66 2.84 -24.03
N ASP A 277 -3.40 2.11 -24.83
CA ASP A 277 -3.59 0.69 -24.60
C ASP A 277 -2.32 -0.10 -24.99
N ALA A 278 -1.65 0.32 -26.05
CA ALA A 278 -0.33 -0.21 -26.41
C ALA A 278 0.70 0.07 -25.31
N ALA A 279 0.72 1.27 -24.74
CA ALA A 279 1.59 1.62 -23.63
C ALA A 279 1.28 0.81 -22.37
N ALA A 280 -0.01 0.63 -22.03
CA ALA A 280 -0.44 -0.18 -20.89
C ALA A 280 -0.07 -1.66 -21.06
N ALA A 281 -0.31 -2.24 -22.24
CA ALA A 281 0.06 -3.61 -22.57
C ALA A 281 1.59 -3.82 -22.53
N HIS A 282 2.35 -2.85 -23.05
CA HIS A 282 3.81 -2.87 -22.99
C HIS A 282 4.31 -2.90 -21.54
N LEU A 283 3.79 -2.00 -20.69
CA LEU A 283 4.18 -1.98 -19.28
C LEU A 283 3.85 -3.30 -18.58
N VAL A 284 2.63 -3.81 -18.76
CA VAL A 284 2.20 -5.08 -18.14
C VAL A 284 3.09 -6.23 -18.57
N ARG A 285 3.41 -6.35 -19.86
CA ARG A 285 4.36 -7.36 -20.33
C ARG A 285 5.69 -7.25 -19.61
N ARG A 286 6.27 -6.06 -19.52
CA ARG A 286 7.54 -5.82 -18.81
C ARG A 286 7.47 -6.14 -17.32
N LEU A 287 6.37 -5.80 -16.65
CA LEU A 287 6.16 -6.14 -15.24
C LEU A 287 6.07 -7.66 -15.03
N CYS A 288 5.55 -8.39 -16.02
CA CYS A 288 5.41 -9.85 -15.94
C CYS A 288 6.72 -10.60 -16.29
N GLU A 289 7.62 -10.05 -17.11
CA GLU A 289 8.82 -10.72 -17.60
C GLU A 289 9.73 -11.34 -16.52
N GLY A 290 9.73 -10.82 -15.30
CA GLY A 290 10.56 -11.32 -14.22
C GLY A 290 9.78 -12.03 -13.11
N LEU A 291 8.49 -12.30 -13.29
CA LEU A 291 7.68 -12.95 -12.26
C LEU A 291 8.03 -14.43 -12.14
N VAL A 292 7.85 -14.94 -10.92
CA VAL A 292 7.97 -16.37 -10.60
C VAL A 292 6.63 -16.87 -10.04
N PRO A 293 6.35 -18.16 -10.10
CA PRO A 293 5.19 -18.73 -9.47
C PRO A 293 5.13 -18.36 -7.98
N PHE A 294 3.92 -18.13 -7.49
CA PHE A 294 3.67 -17.86 -6.07
C PHE A 294 4.17 -19.03 -5.20
N ASP A 295 4.89 -18.71 -4.14
CA ASP A 295 5.49 -19.69 -3.22
C ASP A 295 4.80 -19.64 -1.85
N PRO A 296 3.83 -20.55 -1.58
CA PRO A 296 3.16 -20.60 -0.29
C PRO A 296 4.08 -21.04 0.86
N GLY A 297 5.23 -21.65 0.57
CA GLY A 297 6.23 -22.00 1.58
C GLY A 297 6.90 -20.80 2.22
N VAL A 298 7.02 -19.70 1.45
CA VAL A 298 7.58 -18.41 1.90
C VAL A 298 6.49 -17.47 2.38
N CYS A 299 5.41 -17.33 1.62
CA CYS A 299 4.38 -16.32 1.82
C CYS A 299 3.21 -16.79 2.70
N GLY A 300 3.12 -18.07 2.99
CA GLY A 300 1.95 -18.69 3.61
C GLY A 300 0.80 -18.92 2.61
N PRO A 301 -0.33 -19.49 3.07
CA PRO A 301 -1.50 -19.73 2.23
C PRO A 301 -2.17 -18.39 1.86
N TYR A 302 -3.02 -18.41 0.82
CA TYR A 302 -3.84 -17.25 0.50
C TYR A 302 -4.83 -16.92 1.63
N PRO A 303 -5.05 -15.62 1.93
CA PRO A 303 -6.15 -15.19 2.78
C PRO A 303 -7.49 -15.76 2.29
N ALA A 304 -8.38 -16.10 3.21
CA ALA A 304 -9.67 -16.73 2.89
C ALA A 304 -10.47 -15.96 1.83
N LEU A 305 -10.45 -14.62 1.89
CA LEU A 305 -11.14 -13.75 0.94
C LEU A 305 -10.51 -13.68 -0.46
N LEU A 306 -9.24 -14.10 -0.61
CA LEU A 306 -8.60 -14.19 -1.94
C LEU A 306 -8.79 -15.55 -2.61
N ARG A 307 -9.04 -16.63 -1.88
CA ARG A 307 -9.11 -18.00 -2.44
C ARG A 307 -10.08 -18.13 -3.61
N PRO A 308 -11.34 -17.60 -3.55
CA PRO A 308 -12.23 -17.65 -4.69
C PRO A 308 -11.71 -16.92 -5.93
N HIS A 309 -10.99 -15.81 -5.72
CA HIS A 309 -10.39 -15.03 -6.82
C HIS A 309 -9.19 -15.72 -7.45
N VAL A 310 -8.47 -16.58 -6.72
CA VAL A 310 -7.38 -17.40 -7.28
C VAL A 310 -7.94 -18.44 -8.24
N GLU A 311 -9.10 -19.02 -7.92
CA GLU A 311 -9.75 -20.03 -8.75
C GLU A 311 -10.35 -19.43 -10.03
N HIS A 312 -10.93 -18.23 -9.93
CA HIS A 312 -11.65 -17.53 -10.99
C HIS A 312 -11.03 -16.16 -11.29
N SER A 313 -9.73 -16.16 -11.60
CA SER A 313 -9.01 -14.92 -11.85
C SER A 313 -9.35 -14.32 -13.21
N ARG A 314 -9.67 -13.03 -13.24
CA ARG A 314 -9.77 -12.22 -14.48
C ARG A 314 -8.43 -12.05 -15.18
N TYR A 315 -7.34 -12.24 -14.48
CA TYR A 315 -5.98 -12.00 -14.94
C TYR A 315 -5.24 -13.32 -14.99
N ALA A 316 -4.56 -13.58 -16.10
CA ALA A 316 -3.74 -14.76 -16.26
C ALA A 316 -2.43 -14.39 -16.96
N VAL A 317 -1.30 -14.65 -16.30
CA VAL A 317 0.02 -14.55 -16.93
C VAL A 317 0.13 -15.58 -18.04
N GLU A 318 0.57 -15.16 -19.21
CA GLU A 318 0.65 -15.98 -20.42
C GLU A 318 2.09 -16.40 -20.71
N TYR A 319 2.24 -17.64 -21.14
CA TYR A 319 3.51 -18.26 -21.42
C TYR A 319 3.64 -18.68 -22.91
N ALA A 320 4.83 -18.46 -23.48
CA ALA A 320 5.29 -19.11 -24.70
C ALA A 320 6.45 -20.03 -24.32
N GLY A 321 6.20 -21.32 -24.21
CA GLY A 321 7.14 -22.27 -23.61
C GLY A 321 7.39 -21.95 -22.13
N ALA A 322 8.64 -21.71 -21.75
CA ALA A 322 9.01 -21.33 -20.38
C ALA A 322 9.06 -19.80 -20.15
N GLN A 323 8.86 -19.00 -21.21
CA GLN A 323 8.97 -17.55 -21.13
C GLN A 323 7.60 -16.91 -20.94
N ILE A 324 7.50 -15.96 -20.02
CA ILE A 324 6.31 -15.11 -19.86
C ILE A 324 6.30 -14.11 -21.03
N VAL A 325 5.17 -14.05 -21.75
CA VAL A 325 4.98 -13.18 -22.92
C VAL A 325 3.99 -12.05 -22.68
N GLY A 326 3.21 -12.13 -21.61
CA GLY A 326 2.22 -11.11 -21.29
C GLY A 326 1.26 -11.51 -20.19
N ARG A 327 0.12 -10.85 -20.18
CA ARG A 327 -1.02 -11.14 -19.29
C ARG A 327 -2.33 -10.92 -20.04
N ARG A 328 -3.22 -11.90 -19.96
CA ARG A 328 -4.61 -11.77 -20.40
C ARG A 328 -5.44 -11.10 -19.31
N GLU A 329 -6.40 -10.29 -19.75
CA GLU A 329 -7.44 -9.66 -18.92
C GLU A 329 -8.82 -10.04 -19.53
N ASP A 330 -9.66 -10.76 -18.77
CA ASP A 330 -11.01 -11.20 -19.18
C ASP A 330 -12.08 -10.22 -18.70
#